data_3f512d89aae695759bc25d26cb574264
#
_entry.id   3f512d89aae695759bc25d26cb574264
#
_cell.length_a   1.000
_cell.length_b   1.000
_cell.length_c   1.000
_cell.angle_alpha   90.00
_cell.angle_beta   90.00
_cell.angle_gamma   90.00
#
_symmetry.space_group_name_H-M   'P 1'
#
loop_
_entity.id
_entity.type
_entity.pdbx_description
1 polymer ?
#
loop_
_entity_poly.entity_id
_entity_poly.type
_entity_poly.pdbx_seq_one_letter_code
_entity_poly.pdbx_strand_id
1 'polypeptide(L)'
;YLIERFPGVPKSSFDKYFDLIKKASKKDLFFMSKILPFKFLARIISYFDKDYNYYCETSAYDVVKDIFYNEMCDNKMCDNEKLISVLFGQFGDYGPTPKKASFFIHASIVNHYLEGGWFPRGGTGVIANEICKTIKQYGGDVLVGKKVEEILINEAGVYGVKIENGDIIYCNKVVSGAGLKNTFKKLIKYPYPKIYDTMIDKMGPSVQHMY
;
A
#
# COMPACT_ATOMS: atom_id res chain seq x y z
N TYR A 1 -24.38 -3.95 13.26
CA TYR A 1 -23.99 -5.14 12.49
C TYR A 1 -22.94 -6.00 13.20
N LEU A 2 -21.69 -5.50 13.48
CA LEU A 2 -20.66 -6.32 14.15
C LEU A 2 -21.10 -6.84 15.52
N ILE A 3 -21.72 -5.98 16.34
CA ILE A 3 -22.23 -6.34 17.67
C ILE A 3 -23.32 -7.41 17.56
N GLU A 4 -24.22 -7.31 16.60
CA GLU A 4 -25.29 -8.30 16.36
C GLU A 4 -24.71 -9.63 15.84
N ARG A 5 -23.67 -9.57 15.01
CA ARG A 5 -23.03 -10.76 14.42
C ARG A 5 -22.16 -11.51 15.42
N PHE A 6 -21.58 -10.79 16.38
CA PHE A 6 -20.70 -11.31 17.42
C PHE A 6 -21.22 -10.98 18.82
N PRO A 7 -22.38 -11.52 19.24
CA PRO A 7 -23.06 -11.15 20.48
C PRO A 7 -22.27 -11.53 21.76
N GLY A 8 -21.28 -12.42 21.63
CA GLY A 8 -20.38 -12.79 22.71
C GLY A 8 -19.24 -11.81 22.97
N VAL A 9 -19.12 -10.76 22.15
CA VAL A 9 -18.05 -9.75 22.27
C VAL A 9 -18.65 -8.50 22.91
N PRO A 10 -18.08 -7.98 24.02
CA PRO A 10 -18.55 -6.76 24.65
C PRO A 10 -18.55 -5.57 23.69
N LYS A 11 -19.57 -4.73 23.77
CA LYS A 11 -19.62 -3.48 22.98
C LYS A 11 -18.41 -2.60 23.27
N SER A 12 -17.94 -2.56 24.51
CA SER A 12 -16.75 -1.80 24.93
C SER A 12 -15.50 -2.14 24.11
N SER A 13 -15.30 -3.40 23.72
CA SER A 13 -14.17 -3.82 22.89
C SER A 13 -14.24 -3.23 21.48
N PHE A 14 -15.44 -3.17 20.90
CA PHE A 14 -15.65 -2.49 19.61
C PHE A 14 -15.44 -0.99 19.73
N ASP A 15 -15.98 -0.35 20.75
CA ASP A 15 -15.81 1.09 20.99
C ASP A 15 -14.32 1.41 21.15
N LYS A 16 -13.58 0.63 21.95
CA LYS A 16 -12.12 0.76 22.12
C LYS A 16 -11.35 0.59 20.81
N TYR A 17 -11.72 -0.40 19.99
CA TYR A 17 -11.09 -0.63 18.69
C TYR A 17 -11.28 0.58 17.78
N PHE A 18 -12.50 1.07 17.59
CA PHE A 18 -12.77 2.19 16.70
C PHE A 18 -12.19 3.52 17.22
N ASP A 19 -12.16 3.72 18.52
CA ASP A 19 -11.49 4.90 19.12
C ASP A 19 -9.98 4.85 18.89
N LEU A 20 -9.37 3.66 18.99
CA LEU A 20 -7.96 3.48 18.72
C LEU A 20 -7.63 3.68 17.22
N ILE A 21 -8.48 3.16 16.32
CA ILE A 21 -8.40 3.43 14.87
C ILE A 21 -8.37 4.93 14.59
N LYS A 22 -9.34 5.68 15.13
CA LYS A 22 -9.43 7.15 14.96
C LYS A 22 -8.24 7.87 15.58
N LYS A 23 -7.76 7.42 16.73
CA LYS A 23 -6.61 8.02 17.42
C LYS A 23 -5.32 7.80 16.62
N ALA A 24 -5.08 6.59 16.12
CA ALA A 24 -3.90 6.24 15.35
C ALA A 24 -3.87 6.95 13.98
N SER A 25 -5.01 7.01 13.27
CA SER A 25 -5.09 7.66 11.95
C SER A 25 -4.86 9.17 12.00
N LYS A 26 -5.20 9.86 13.09
CA LYS A 26 -4.88 11.29 13.28
C LYS A 26 -3.38 11.60 13.29
N LYS A 27 -2.53 10.57 13.35
CA LYS A 27 -1.07 10.71 13.31
C LYS A 27 -0.47 10.76 11.89
N ASP A 28 -1.29 10.84 10.86
CA ASP A 28 -0.85 10.92 9.44
C ASP A 28 0.14 12.07 9.20
N LEU A 29 0.00 13.18 9.90
CA LEU A 29 0.94 14.30 9.82
C LEU A 29 2.36 13.90 10.23
N PHE A 30 2.49 13.03 11.24
CA PHE A 30 3.80 12.50 11.69
C PHE A 30 4.40 11.55 10.64
N PHE A 31 3.56 10.74 9.99
CA PHE A 31 4.00 9.90 8.87
C PHE A 31 4.50 10.76 7.71
N MET A 32 3.75 11.79 7.33
CA MET A 32 4.14 12.72 6.28
C MET A 32 5.46 13.46 6.62
N SER A 33 5.72 13.76 7.89
CA SER A 33 6.98 14.38 8.30
C SER A 33 8.22 13.54 8.00
N LYS A 34 8.10 12.20 7.97
CA LYS A 34 9.20 11.28 7.60
C LYS A 34 9.53 11.30 6.11
N ILE A 35 8.59 11.75 5.27
CA ILE A 35 8.77 11.85 3.82
C ILE A 35 9.43 13.19 3.44
N LEU A 36 9.35 14.19 4.31
CA LEU A 36 9.98 15.49 4.09
C LEU A 36 11.52 15.38 4.08
N PRO A 37 12.22 16.20 3.28
CA PRO A 37 13.68 16.16 3.19
C PRO A 37 14.41 16.50 4.49
N PHE A 38 13.71 17.06 5.46
CA PHE A 38 14.25 17.46 6.78
C PHE A 38 14.18 16.30 7.79
N LYS A 39 15.00 15.26 7.58
CA LYS A 39 15.08 14.07 8.46
C LYS A 39 15.30 14.40 9.94
N PHE A 40 15.94 15.52 10.24
CA PHE A 40 16.18 15.99 11.60
C PHE A 40 14.86 16.38 12.31
N LEU A 41 13.99 17.15 11.65
CA LEU A 41 12.68 17.51 12.19
C LEU A 41 11.81 16.28 12.43
N ALA A 42 11.78 15.35 11.47
CA ALA A 42 11.04 14.09 11.59
C ALA A 42 11.49 13.28 12.82
N ARG A 43 12.80 13.27 13.11
CA ARG A 43 13.38 12.57 14.27
C ARG A 43 13.00 13.22 15.60
N ILE A 44 12.97 14.55 15.66
CA ILE A 44 12.53 15.29 16.85
C ILE A 44 11.04 15.05 17.10
N ILE A 45 10.21 15.19 16.08
CA ILE A 45 8.76 14.97 16.17
C ILE A 45 8.45 13.54 16.63
N SER A 46 9.11 12.53 16.04
CA SER A 46 8.90 11.13 16.43
C SER A 46 9.37 10.82 17.87
N TYR A 47 10.36 11.52 18.38
CA TYR A 47 10.82 11.33 19.76
C TYR A 47 9.78 11.75 20.81
N PHE A 48 8.96 12.77 20.51
CA PHE A 48 7.94 13.27 21.43
C PHE A 48 6.58 12.55 21.33
N ASP A 49 6.35 11.75 20.29
CA ASP A 49 5.09 11.00 20.14
C ASP A 49 5.29 9.49 20.32
N LYS A 50 5.25 9.07 21.59
CA LYS A 50 5.37 7.65 21.95
C LYS A 50 4.23 6.79 21.38
N ASP A 51 3.02 7.33 21.29
CA ASP A 51 1.86 6.63 20.75
C ASP A 51 2.06 6.32 19.25
N TYR A 52 2.58 7.30 18.49
CA TYR A 52 2.86 7.10 17.06
C TYR A 52 3.92 5.99 16.85
N ASN A 53 5.01 6.03 17.60
CA ASN A 53 6.05 5.00 17.51
C ASN A 53 5.49 3.62 17.86
N TYR A 54 4.70 3.52 18.92
CA TYR A 54 4.02 2.27 19.28
C TYR A 54 3.15 1.74 18.13
N TYR A 55 2.31 2.58 17.51
CA TYR A 55 1.46 2.16 16.39
C TYR A 55 2.24 1.78 15.13
N CYS A 56 3.41 2.37 14.91
CA CYS A 56 4.28 2.04 13.78
C CYS A 56 5.08 0.75 13.98
N GLU A 57 5.45 0.43 15.20
CA GLU A 57 6.34 -0.69 15.55
C GLU A 57 5.56 -1.96 15.92
N THR A 58 4.32 -1.81 16.41
CA THR A 58 3.48 -2.94 16.81
C THR A 58 2.67 -3.45 15.62
N SER A 59 2.59 -4.78 15.48
CA SER A 59 1.81 -5.38 14.41
C SER A 59 0.31 -5.12 14.60
N ALA A 60 -0.40 -4.96 13.48
CA ALA A 60 -1.84 -4.78 13.52
C ALA A 60 -2.54 -5.97 14.22
N TYR A 61 -2.04 -7.18 13.97
CA TYR A 61 -2.57 -8.40 14.57
C TYR A 61 -2.47 -8.38 16.09
N ASP A 62 -1.30 -7.99 16.65
CA ASP A 62 -1.09 -8.01 18.10
C ASP A 62 -1.99 -6.99 18.80
N VAL A 63 -2.10 -5.76 18.26
CA VAL A 63 -2.98 -4.73 18.84
C VAL A 63 -4.46 -5.17 18.83
N VAL A 64 -4.95 -5.71 17.70
CA VAL A 64 -6.34 -6.16 17.59
C VAL A 64 -6.58 -7.37 18.50
N LYS A 65 -5.63 -8.30 18.54
CA LYS A 65 -5.69 -9.44 19.45
C LYS A 65 -5.81 -9.00 20.91
N ASP A 66 -4.98 -8.07 21.35
CA ASP A 66 -5.00 -7.58 22.74
C ASP A 66 -6.35 -6.96 23.11
N ILE A 67 -7.00 -6.26 22.18
CA ILE A 67 -8.33 -5.67 22.41
C ILE A 67 -9.39 -6.75 22.60
N PHE A 68 -9.38 -7.78 21.75
CA PHE A 68 -10.49 -8.74 21.70
C PHE A 68 -10.25 -10.04 22.45
N TYR A 69 -9.00 -10.39 22.81
CA TYR A 69 -8.70 -11.58 23.60
C TYR A 69 -8.60 -11.29 25.11
N ASN A 70 -8.10 -10.13 25.51
CA ASN A 70 -7.91 -9.82 26.94
C ASN A 70 -9.22 -9.46 27.68
N GLU A 71 -10.30 -9.12 26.96
CA GLU A 71 -11.59 -8.75 27.55
C GLU A 71 -12.60 -9.92 27.58
N MET A 72 -12.21 -11.11 27.10
CA MET A 72 -13.08 -12.28 27.04
C MET A 72 -12.63 -13.36 28.01
N CYS A 73 -13.31 -13.47 29.13
CA CYS A 73 -13.34 -14.68 29.96
C CYS A 73 -14.27 -15.72 29.33
N ASP A 74 -13.82 -16.97 29.32
CA ASP A 74 -14.54 -18.22 29.04
C ASP A 74 -14.82 -18.64 27.59
N ASN A 75 -14.05 -19.65 27.15
CA ASN A 75 -14.38 -20.74 26.20
C ASN A 75 -14.94 -20.43 24.78
N LYS A 76 -14.88 -19.22 24.26
CA LYS A 76 -15.35 -18.91 22.88
C LYS A 76 -14.23 -18.54 21.89
N MET A 77 -13.14 -19.30 21.90
CA MET A 77 -11.97 -19.02 21.05
C MET A 77 -12.27 -19.00 19.54
N CYS A 78 -13.22 -19.81 19.07
CA CYS A 78 -13.54 -19.89 17.63
C CYS A 78 -14.23 -18.64 17.06
N ASP A 79 -15.08 -17.95 17.83
CA ASP A 79 -15.78 -16.77 17.33
C ASP A 79 -14.86 -15.55 17.26
N ASN A 80 -13.81 -15.51 18.10
CA ASN A 80 -12.81 -14.44 18.08
C ASN A 80 -11.90 -14.50 16.87
N GLU A 81 -11.52 -15.68 16.40
CA GLU A 81 -10.75 -15.83 15.17
C GLU A 81 -11.53 -15.37 13.93
N LYS A 82 -12.83 -15.68 13.90
CA LYS A 82 -13.73 -15.19 12.84
C LYS A 82 -13.86 -13.66 12.87
N LEU A 83 -14.06 -13.08 14.07
CA LEU A 83 -14.12 -11.64 14.24
C LEU A 83 -12.82 -10.99 13.78
N ILE A 84 -11.67 -11.47 14.23
CA ILE A 84 -10.35 -10.96 13.83
C ILE A 84 -10.19 -11.05 12.32
N SER A 85 -10.59 -12.15 11.68
CA SER A 85 -10.55 -12.31 10.24
C SER A 85 -11.43 -11.27 9.51
N VAL A 86 -12.62 -10.98 10.05
CA VAL A 86 -13.52 -9.93 9.50
C VAL A 86 -12.90 -8.54 9.66
N LEU A 87 -12.30 -8.22 10.82
CA LEU A 87 -11.67 -6.92 11.06
C LEU A 87 -10.45 -6.70 10.14
N PHE A 88 -9.80 -7.77 9.72
CA PHE A 88 -8.69 -7.72 8.76
C PHE A 88 -9.09 -7.95 7.31
N GLY A 89 -10.38 -8.00 6.99
CA GLY A 89 -10.85 -8.23 5.61
C GLY A 89 -10.28 -7.28 4.57
N GLN A 90 -9.85 -6.09 4.99
CA GLN A 90 -9.23 -5.06 4.13
C GLN A 90 -7.69 -5.11 4.07
N PHE A 91 -7.04 -6.16 4.61
CA PHE A 91 -5.58 -6.22 4.63
C PHE A 91 -4.96 -6.19 3.22
N GLY A 92 -5.71 -6.60 2.23
CA GLY A 92 -5.33 -6.51 0.84
C GLY A 92 -4.96 -5.10 0.40
N ASP A 93 -5.62 -4.08 0.90
CA ASP A 93 -5.42 -2.68 0.51
C ASP A 93 -4.07 -2.12 0.98
N TYR A 94 -3.46 -2.70 2.01
CA TYR A 94 -2.12 -2.30 2.47
C TYR A 94 -1.02 -3.35 2.20
N GLY A 95 -1.38 -4.53 1.72
CA GLY A 95 -0.49 -5.54 1.15
C GLY A 95 0.15 -6.52 2.14
N PRO A 96 0.92 -6.12 3.16
CA PRO A 96 1.48 -7.06 4.13
C PRO A 96 0.39 -7.74 4.96
N THR A 97 0.63 -9.01 5.37
CA THR A 97 -0.30 -9.69 6.29
C THR A 97 -0.42 -8.92 7.61
N PRO A 98 -1.55 -9.02 8.34
CA PRO A 98 -1.76 -8.31 9.61
C PRO A 98 -0.67 -8.49 10.66
N LYS A 99 0.02 -9.65 10.66
CA LYS A 99 1.17 -9.92 11.54
C LYS A 99 2.45 -9.17 11.15
N LYS A 100 2.53 -8.67 9.92
CA LYS A 100 3.69 -7.91 9.41
C LYS A 100 3.38 -6.43 9.18
N ALA A 101 2.12 -6.08 9.02
CA ALA A 101 1.68 -4.70 8.88
C ALA A 101 1.67 -4.01 10.24
N SER A 102 2.09 -2.75 10.28
CA SER A 102 1.96 -1.93 11.49
C SER A 102 0.49 -1.60 11.76
N PHE A 103 0.16 -1.42 13.04
CA PHE A 103 -1.19 -0.99 13.42
C PHE A 103 -1.55 0.36 12.83
N PHE A 104 -0.57 1.27 12.68
CA PHE A 104 -0.78 2.58 12.05
C PHE A 104 -1.35 2.45 10.63
N ILE A 105 -0.76 1.60 9.78
CA ILE A 105 -1.25 1.40 8.41
C ILE A 105 -2.65 0.78 8.40
N HIS A 106 -2.88 -0.24 9.23
CA HIS A 106 -4.21 -0.82 9.37
C HIS A 106 -5.25 0.23 9.80
N ALA A 107 -4.94 1.03 10.81
CA ALA A 107 -5.82 2.07 11.31
C ALA A 107 -6.13 3.14 10.23
N SER A 108 -5.13 3.57 9.47
CA SER A 108 -5.32 4.54 8.40
C SER A 108 -6.26 4.02 7.31
N ILE A 109 -6.11 2.76 6.91
CA ILE A 109 -7.01 2.14 5.91
C ILE A 109 -8.42 1.95 6.46
N VAL A 110 -8.58 1.41 7.67
CA VAL A 110 -9.92 1.25 8.27
C VAL A 110 -10.60 2.62 8.43
N ASN A 111 -9.90 3.63 8.93
CA ASN A 111 -10.45 4.97 9.09
C ASN A 111 -10.88 5.59 7.76
N HIS A 112 -10.13 5.35 6.69
CA HIS A 112 -10.49 5.82 5.34
C HIS A 112 -11.88 5.33 4.92
N TYR A 113 -12.25 4.09 5.26
CA TYR A 113 -13.54 3.51 4.91
C TYR A 113 -14.67 3.81 5.91
N LEU A 114 -14.38 4.40 7.08
CA LEU A 114 -15.44 4.75 8.04
C LEU A 114 -16.41 5.82 7.50
N GLU A 115 -15.98 6.63 6.54
CA GLU A 115 -16.82 7.62 5.85
C GLU A 115 -17.52 7.06 4.60
N GLY A 116 -17.35 5.76 4.34
CA GLY A 116 -17.92 5.05 3.18
C GLY A 116 -16.95 4.91 2.02
N GLY A 117 -17.38 4.13 1.03
CA GLY A 117 -16.66 3.90 -0.23
C GLY A 117 -17.31 4.68 -1.37
N TRP A 118 -16.50 5.18 -2.30
CA TRP A 118 -16.96 5.91 -3.47
C TRP A 118 -16.63 5.13 -4.74
N PHE A 119 -17.57 5.11 -5.67
CA PHE A 119 -17.41 4.45 -6.94
C PHE A 119 -17.75 5.42 -8.08
N PRO A 120 -16.95 5.48 -9.16
CA PRO A 120 -17.20 6.42 -10.24
C PRO A 120 -18.50 6.08 -10.98
N ARG A 121 -19.36 7.08 -11.22
CA ARG A 121 -20.54 6.92 -12.05
C ARG A 121 -20.12 6.53 -13.47
N GLY A 122 -20.65 5.44 -13.99
CA GLY A 122 -20.29 4.89 -15.30
C GLY A 122 -19.19 3.81 -15.26
N GLY A 123 -18.78 3.41 -14.04
CA GLY A 123 -17.79 2.33 -13.85
C GLY A 123 -16.34 2.83 -13.83
N THR A 124 -15.42 1.95 -13.43
CA THR A 124 -13.99 2.29 -13.30
C THR A 124 -13.32 2.68 -14.62
N GLY A 125 -13.84 2.19 -15.75
CA GLY A 125 -13.33 2.53 -17.09
C GLY A 125 -13.38 4.03 -17.40
N VAL A 126 -14.28 4.79 -16.75
CA VAL A 126 -14.36 6.26 -16.92
C VAL A 126 -13.05 6.92 -16.51
N ILE A 127 -12.40 6.44 -15.45
CA ILE A 127 -11.12 7.01 -14.97
C ILE A 127 -10.07 6.92 -16.07
N ALA A 128 -9.88 5.73 -16.66
CA ALA A 128 -8.92 5.52 -17.74
C ALA A 128 -9.26 6.36 -18.97
N ASN A 129 -10.55 6.43 -19.36
CA ASN A 129 -10.99 7.19 -20.52
C ASN A 129 -10.72 8.69 -20.37
N GLU A 130 -10.99 9.28 -19.21
CA GLU A 130 -10.73 10.71 -18.96
C GLU A 130 -9.23 11.01 -18.92
N ILE A 131 -8.42 10.13 -18.34
CA ILE A 131 -6.95 10.25 -18.38
C ILE A 131 -6.45 10.19 -19.83
N CYS A 132 -6.93 9.24 -20.63
CA CYS A 132 -6.55 9.11 -22.05
C CYS A 132 -6.91 10.36 -22.85
N LYS A 133 -8.08 10.98 -22.61
CA LYS A 133 -8.46 12.25 -23.26
C LYS A 133 -7.47 13.36 -22.93
N THR A 134 -7.11 13.47 -21.65
CA THR A 134 -6.15 14.48 -21.19
C THR A 134 -4.77 14.28 -21.83
N ILE A 135 -4.27 13.04 -21.89
CA ILE A 135 -2.99 12.70 -22.53
C ILE A 135 -3.02 13.18 -23.99
N LYS A 136 -4.08 12.85 -24.75
CA LYS A 136 -4.22 13.22 -26.17
C LYS A 136 -4.33 14.73 -26.36
N GLN A 137 -5.03 15.43 -25.47
CA GLN A 137 -5.17 16.89 -25.51
C GLN A 137 -3.81 17.61 -25.42
N TYR A 138 -2.85 17.01 -24.70
CA TYR A 138 -1.48 17.55 -24.58
C TYR A 138 -0.48 16.92 -25.56
N GLY A 139 -0.96 16.30 -26.64
CA GLY A 139 -0.12 15.77 -27.72
C GLY A 139 0.53 14.43 -27.42
N GLY A 140 0.14 13.78 -26.33
CA GLY A 140 0.55 12.41 -25.99
C GLY A 140 -0.30 11.35 -26.69
N ASP A 141 0.11 10.08 -26.55
CA ASP A 141 -0.66 8.95 -27.06
C ASP A 141 -0.68 7.80 -26.03
N VAL A 142 -1.67 6.91 -26.19
CA VAL A 142 -1.82 5.70 -25.39
C VAL A 142 -1.83 4.50 -26.34
N LEU A 143 -0.76 3.73 -26.29
CA LEU A 143 -0.57 2.57 -27.14
C LEU A 143 -0.87 1.29 -26.35
N VAL A 144 -1.83 0.53 -26.79
CA VAL A 144 -2.17 -0.79 -26.24
C VAL A 144 -1.63 -1.92 -27.13
N GLY A 145 -1.44 -3.12 -26.56
CA GLY A 145 -0.88 -4.24 -27.29
C GLY A 145 0.58 -4.05 -27.73
N LYS A 146 1.31 -3.14 -27.08
CA LYS A 146 2.71 -2.83 -27.37
C LYS A 146 3.57 -3.24 -26.16
N LYS A 147 4.05 -4.46 -26.16
CA LYS A 147 4.90 -4.96 -25.10
C LYS A 147 6.31 -4.40 -25.25
N VAL A 148 6.79 -3.72 -24.20
CA VAL A 148 8.17 -3.24 -24.13
C VAL A 148 9.09 -4.41 -23.76
N GLU A 149 10.16 -4.60 -24.54
CA GLU A 149 11.17 -5.65 -24.32
C GLU A 149 12.48 -5.11 -23.76
N GLU A 150 12.76 -3.83 -24.01
CA GLU A 150 14.00 -3.23 -23.55
C GLU A 150 13.86 -1.73 -23.33
N ILE A 151 14.49 -1.21 -22.29
CA ILE A 151 14.73 0.22 -22.07
C ILE A 151 16.13 0.52 -22.61
N LEU A 152 16.20 1.34 -23.64
CA LEU A 152 17.43 1.66 -24.35
C LEU A 152 18.19 2.75 -23.62
N ILE A 153 19.42 2.42 -23.19
CA ILE A 153 20.29 3.29 -22.41
C ILE A 153 21.69 3.31 -23.07
N ASN A 154 22.32 4.46 -23.08
CA ASN A 154 23.72 4.67 -23.47
C ASN A 154 24.43 5.57 -22.45
N GLU A 155 25.66 5.99 -22.75
CA GLU A 155 26.45 6.86 -21.86
C GLU A 155 25.77 8.22 -21.56
N ALA A 156 24.94 8.72 -22.47
CA ALA A 156 24.18 9.97 -22.31
C ALA A 156 22.89 9.78 -21.52
N GLY A 157 22.46 8.54 -21.26
CA GLY A 157 21.25 8.21 -20.53
C GLY A 157 20.22 7.43 -21.35
N VAL A 158 18.96 7.49 -20.93
CA VAL A 158 17.85 6.83 -21.63
C VAL A 158 17.58 7.55 -22.95
N TYR A 159 17.46 6.80 -24.05
CA TYR A 159 17.13 7.36 -25.35
C TYR A 159 15.89 6.72 -26.01
N GLY A 160 15.28 5.70 -25.42
CA GLY A 160 14.06 5.10 -25.95
C GLY A 160 13.66 3.81 -25.29
N VAL A 161 12.61 3.19 -25.83
CA VAL A 161 12.16 1.83 -25.51
C VAL A 161 12.00 1.03 -26.80
N LYS A 162 12.37 -0.25 -26.77
CA LYS A 162 12.16 -1.20 -27.84
C LYS A 162 10.93 -2.05 -27.51
N ILE A 163 10.01 -2.20 -28.48
CA ILE A 163 8.83 -3.04 -28.39
C ILE A 163 9.03 -4.36 -29.13
N GLU A 164 8.17 -5.35 -28.86
CA GLU A 164 8.34 -6.75 -29.31
C GLU A 164 8.43 -6.94 -30.84
N ASN A 165 7.87 -6.03 -31.63
CA ASN A 165 8.01 -6.07 -33.09
C ASN A 165 9.31 -5.48 -33.62
N GLY A 166 10.20 -5.03 -32.73
CA GLY A 166 11.48 -4.42 -33.05
C GLY A 166 11.46 -2.90 -33.21
N ASP A 167 10.30 -2.26 -33.26
CA ASP A 167 10.19 -0.80 -33.35
C ASP A 167 10.77 -0.12 -32.11
N ILE A 168 11.30 1.09 -32.30
CA ILE A 168 11.85 1.92 -31.23
C ILE A 168 10.99 3.17 -31.06
N ILE A 169 10.58 3.43 -29.84
CA ILE A 169 9.94 4.68 -29.46
C ILE A 169 11.01 5.52 -28.72
N TYR A 170 11.43 6.60 -29.37
CA TYR A 170 12.46 7.47 -28.82
C TYR A 170 11.91 8.39 -27.72
N CYS A 171 12.64 8.48 -26.61
CA CYS A 171 12.32 9.37 -25.48
C CYS A 171 13.57 9.59 -24.62
N ASN A 172 13.60 10.68 -23.89
CA ASN A 172 14.72 11.01 -22.97
C ASN A 172 14.41 10.68 -21.50
N LYS A 173 13.22 10.16 -21.20
CA LYS A 173 12.80 9.72 -19.86
C LYS A 173 11.82 8.57 -20.00
N VAL A 174 11.95 7.58 -19.10
CA VAL A 174 11.05 6.43 -18.99
C VAL A 174 10.58 6.32 -17.55
N VAL A 175 9.26 6.21 -17.36
CA VAL A 175 8.64 5.85 -16.09
C VAL A 175 8.10 4.43 -16.21
N SER A 176 8.67 3.50 -15.47
CA SER A 176 8.30 2.09 -15.55
C SER A 176 7.29 1.69 -14.48
N GLY A 177 6.11 1.25 -14.91
CA GLY A 177 5.10 0.58 -14.07
C GLY A 177 5.20 -0.94 -14.06
N ALA A 178 6.23 -1.55 -14.69
CA ALA A 178 6.39 -3.00 -14.80
C ALA A 178 6.85 -3.70 -13.50
N GLY A 179 7.06 -2.93 -12.44
CA GLY A 179 7.64 -3.38 -11.17
C GLY A 179 9.18 -3.41 -11.21
N LEU A 180 9.80 -3.20 -10.06
CA LEU A 180 11.26 -3.07 -9.93
C LEU A 180 12.02 -4.27 -10.50
N LYS A 181 11.60 -5.49 -10.14
CA LYS A 181 12.27 -6.71 -10.60
C LYS A 181 12.23 -6.84 -12.13
N ASN A 182 11.09 -6.63 -12.76
CA ASN A 182 10.99 -6.70 -14.21
C ASN A 182 11.77 -5.60 -14.89
N THR A 183 11.70 -4.37 -14.36
CA THR A 183 12.43 -3.22 -14.91
C THR A 183 13.94 -3.49 -14.90
N PHE A 184 14.53 -3.78 -13.74
CA PHE A 184 15.97 -3.92 -13.61
C PHE A 184 16.51 -5.26 -14.13
N LYS A 185 15.82 -6.38 -13.88
CA LYS A 185 16.31 -7.71 -14.23
C LYS A 185 15.97 -8.14 -15.68
N LYS A 186 14.97 -7.48 -16.33
CA LYS A 186 14.53 -7.89 -17.67
C LYS A 186 14.61 -6.78 -18.71
N LEU A 187 14.16 -5.56 -18.36
CA LEU A 187 14.03 -4.48 -19.35
C LEU A 187 15.33 -3.67 -19.50
N ILE A 188 16.11 -3.49 -18.46
CA ILE A 188 17.39 -2.80 -18.51
C ILE A 188 18.50 -3.82 -18.80
N LYS A 189 19.15 -3.69 -19.94
CA LYS A 189 20.31 -4.50 -20.31
C LYS A 189 21.64 -3.74 -20.18
N TYR A 190 21.56 -2.43 -20.00
CA TYR A 190 22.72 -1.58 -19.75
C TYR A 190 23.25 -1.80 -18.32
N PRO A 191 24.57 -1.79 -18.10
CA PRO A 191 25.14 -1.95 -16.76
C PRO A 191 24.61 -0.91 -15.77
N TYR A 192 24.20 -1.36 -14.59
CA TYR A 192 23.74 -0.52 -13.48
C TYR A 192 24.38 -0.95 -12.15
N PRO A 193 24.40 -0.09 -11.12
CA PRO A 193 25.01 -0.40 -9.84
C PRO A 193 24.41 -1.64 -9.17
N LYS A 194 25.24 -2.60 -8.78
CA LYS A 194 24.82 -3.88 -8.15
C LYS A 194 24.00 -3.73 -6.87
N ILE A 195 24.03 -2.55 -6.25
CA ILE A 195 23.21 -2.28 -5.05
C ILE A 195 21.72 -2.44 -5.33
N TYR A 196 21.26 -2.12 -6.55
CA TYR A 196 19.86 -2.30 -6.93
C TYR A 196 19.46 -3.78 -6.97
N ASP A 197 20.33 -4.67 -7.43
CA ASP A 197 20.09 -6.11 -7.40
C ASP A 197 19.89 -6.60 -5.97
N THR A 198 20.79 -6.21 -5.06
CA THR A 198 20.73 -6.58 -3.65
C THR A 198 19.44 -6.06 -2.99
N MET A 199 19.02 -4.84 -3.31
CA MET A 199 17.79 -4.27 -2.78
C MET A 199 16.55 -5.01 -3.30
N ILE A 200 16.48 -5.28 -4.60
CA ILE A 200 15.37 -5.98 -5.25
C ILE A 200 15.23 -7.41 -4.71
N ASP A 201 16.33 -8.12 -4.55
CA ASP A 201 16.32 -9.49 -4.05
C ASP A 201 15.88 -9.58 -2.57
N LYS A 202 16.17 -8.54 -1.77
CA LYS A 202 15.70 -8.42 -0.38
C LYS A 202 14.22 -8.09 -0.25
N MET A 203 13.64 -7.34 -1.19
CA MET A 203 12.24 -6.91 -1.08
C MET A 203 11.23 -8.05 -1.24
N GLY A 204 11.57 -9.10 -1.98
CA GLY A 204 10.64 -10.19 -2.28
C GLY A 204 9.44 -9.74 -3.15
N PRO A 205 8.54 -10.66 -3.47
CA PRO A 205 7.29 -10.33 -4.16
C PRO A 205 6.28 -9.68 -3.19
N SER A 206 5.47 -8.74 -3.68
CA SER A 206 4.29 -8.26 -2.96
C SER A 206 3.19 -9.32 -2.96
N VAL A 207 2.18 -9.15 -2.08
CA VAL A 207 0.97 -9.97 -2.12
C VAL A 207 0.23 -9.74 -3.44
N GLN A 208 -0.33 -10.82 -3.98
CA GLN A 208 -1.18 -10.78 -5.16
C GLN A 208 -2.62 -11.00 -4.73
N HIS A 209 -3.52 -10.14 -5.23
CA HIS A 209 -4.95 -10.33 -5.05
C HIS A 209 -5.49 -11.22 -6.17
N MET A 210 -6.23 -12.26 -5.80
CA MET A 210 -7.10 -13.00 -6.70
C MET A 210 -8.54 -12.72 -6.30
N TYR A 211 -9.32 -12.22 -7.21
CA TYR A 211 -10.75 -11.98 -7.05
C TYR A 211 -11.54 -13.04 -7.80
#